data_083c913bea3d1da7eee31dd72bfe734d
#
_entry.id   083c913bea3d1da7eee31dd72bfe734d
#
_cell.length_a   1.000
_cell.length_b   1.000
_cell.length_c   1.000
_cell.angle_alpha   90.00
_cell.angle_beta   90.00
_cell.angle_gamma   90.00
#
_symmetry.space_group_name_H-M   'P 1'
#
loop_
_entity.id
_entity.type
_entity.pdbx_description
1 polymer ?
#
loop_
_entity_poly.entity_id
_entity_poly.type
_entity_poly.pdbx_seq_one_letter_code
_entity_poly.pdbx_strand_id
1 'polypeptide(L)' 'MTETNEAVIVEALAVIDKALAEMLRRELVSSGEVADLLLDVRTLLTHPAPAVATA' A
#
# COMPACT_ATOMS: atom_id res chain seq x y z
N MET A 1 13.00 0.28 -15.81
CA MET A 1 13.28 -0.13 -14.50
C MET A 1 12.95 0.89 -13.48
N THR A 2 13.55 2.03 -13.60
CA THR A 2 13.33 3.06 -12.63
C THR A 2 11.90 3.50 -12.56
N GLU A 3 11.27 3.59 -13.71
CA GLU A 3 9.90 4.05 -13.76
C GLU A 3 8.98 3.10 -13.02
N THR A 4 9.21 1.81 -13.21
CA THR A 4 8.38 0.83 -12.54
C THR A 4 8.50 0.95 -11.04
N ASN A 5 9.73 1.15 -10.57
CA ASN A 5 9.93 1.27 -9.14
C ASN A 5 9.28 2.53 -8.60
N GLU A 6 9.36 3.60 -9.35
CA GLU A 6 8.74 4.84 -8.91
C GLU A 6 7.24 4.71 -8.81
N ALA A 7 6.63 4.04 -9.79
CA ALA A 7 5.19 3.87 -9.77
C ALA A 7 4.77 3.03 -8.58
N VAL A 8 5.53 1.99 -8.28
CA VAL A 8 5.22 1.15 -7.14
C VAL A 8 5.36 1.93 -5.84
N ILE A 9 6.39 2.74 -5.73
CA ILE A 9 6.61 3.52 -4.53
C ILE A 9 5.48 4.52 -4.34
N VAL A 10 5.08 5.18 -5.41
CA VAL A 10 4.00 6.15 -5.31
C VAL A 10 2.71 5.46 -4.86
N GLU A 11 2.45 4.29 -5.42
CA GLU A 11 1.25 3.57 -5.04
C GLU A 11 1.31 3.11 -3.59
N ALA A 12 2.46 2.63 -3.17
CA ALA A 12 2.62 2.20 -1.78
C ALA A 12 2.44 3.38 -0.84
N LEU A 13 2.98 4.53 -1.20
CA LEU A 13 2.81 5.71 -0.36
C LEU A 13 1.35 6.13 -0.28
N ALA A 14 0.63 6.02 -1.38
CA ALA A 14 -0.78 6.37 -1.38
C ALA A 14 -1.57 5.44 -0.45
N VAL A 15 -1.26 4.16 -0.48
CA VAL A 15 -1.91 3.21 0.40
C VAL A 15 -1.60 3.55 1.85
N ILE A 16 -0.35 3.84 2.14
CA ILE A 16 0.05 4.18 3.50
C ILE A 16 -0.64 5.46 3.95
N ASP A 17 -0.64 6.48 3.12
CA ASP A 17 -1.24 7.75 3.48
C ASP A 17 -2.71 7.60 3.78
N LYS A 18 -3.41 6.86 2.94
CA LYS A 18 -4.83 6.66 3.14
C LYS A 18 -5.09 5.92 4.43
N ALA A 19 -4.32 4.88 4.68
CA ALA A 19 -4.48 4.09 5.89
C ALA A 19 -4.18 4.93 7.12
N LEU A 20 -3.12 5.73 7.07
CA LEU A 20 -2.79 6.58 8.19
C LEU A 20 -3.90 7.58 8.48
N ALA A 21 -4.45 8.18 7.44
CA ALA A 21 -5.52 9.15 7.64
C ALA A 21 -6.72 8.51 8.32
N GLU A 22 -7.04 7.28 7.93
CA GLU A 22 -8.16 6.60 8.54
C GLU A 22 -7.87 6.19 9.96
N MET A 23 -6.65 5.70 10.21
CA MET A 23 -6.30 5.27 11.55
C MET A 23 -6.22 6.43 12.52
N LEU A 24 -5.76 7.57 12.04
CA LEU A 24 -5.67 8.75 12.90
C LEU A 24 -7.03 9.25 13.32
N ARG A 25 -8.06 8.94 12.56
CA ARG A 25 -9.41 9.35 12.94
C ARG A 25 -10.05 8.40 13.92
N ARG A 26 -9.42 7.27 14.18
CA ARG A 26 -9.93 6.29 15.12
C ARG A 26 -9.03 6.22 16.32
N GLU A 27 -9.63 5.97 17.46
CA GLU A 27 -8.84 5.82 18.66
C GLU A 27 -8.28 4.42 18.80
N LEU A 28 -8.99 3.44 18.22
CA LEU A 28 -8.56 2.06 18.32
C LEU A 28 -8.39 1.51 16.93
N VAL A 29 -7.28 0.84 16.73
CA VAL A 29 -6.99 0.17 15.47
C VAL A 29 -6.61 -1.27 15.81
N SER A 30 -7.27 -2.21 15.17
CA SER A 30 -6.99 -3.60 15.44
C SER A 30 -5.69 -4.03 14.80
N SER A 31 -5.05 -5.02 15.39
CA SER A 31 -3.82 -5.54 14.81
C SER A 31 -4.08 -6.16 13.45
N GLY A 32 -5.29 -6.69 13.22
CA GLY A 32 -5.62 -7.22 11.91
C GLY A 32 -5.60 -6.16 10.84
N GLU A 33 -6.09 -4.97 11.15
CA GLU A 33 -6.05 -3.88 10.19
C GLU A 33 -4.64 -3.49 9.84
N VAL A 34 -3.78 -3.42 10.85
CA VAL A 34 -2.39 -3.07 10.61
C VAL A 34 -1.71 -4.15 9.78
N ALA A 35 -1.98 -5.40 10.10
CA ALA A 35 -1.39 -6.50 9.36
C ALA A 35 -1.83 -6.47 7.90
N ASP A 36 -3.10 -6.18 7.65
CA ASP A 36 -3.60 -6.10 6.29
C ASP A 36 -2.91 -4.98 5.52
N LEU A 37 -2.73 -3.84 6.16
CA LEU A 37 -2.03 -2.73 5.53
C LEU A 37 -0.61 -3.12 5.17
N LEU A 38 0.09 -3.73 6.11
CA LEU A 38 1.47 -4.12 5.87
C LEU A 38 1.56 -5.16 4.77
N LEU A 39 0.61 -6.07 4.71
CA LEU A 39 0.60 -7.06 3.66
C LEU A 39 0.34 -6.42 2.29
N ASP A 40 -0.54 -5.45 2.25
CA ASP A 40 -0.80 -4.75 0.99
C ASP A 40 0.44 -4.04 0.51
N VAL A 41 1.12 -3.33 1.39
CA VAL A 41 2.32 -2.62 1.01
C VAL A 41 3.41 -3.61 0.59
N ARG A 42 3.54 -4.69 1.34
CA ARG A 42 4.53 -5.70 1.02
C ARG A 42 4.26 -6.29 -0.36
N THR A 43 3.00 -6.55 -0.66
CA THR A 43 2.64 -7.12 -1.95
C THR A 43 2.99 -6.17 -3.07
N LEU A 44 2.71 -4.89 -2.88
CA LEU A 44 3.05 -3.89 -3.89
C LEU A 44 4.55 -3.84 -4.13
N LEU A 45 5.33 -3.95 -3.07
CA LEU A 45 6.77 -3.82 -3.20
C LEU A 45 7.42 -5.07 -3.75
N THR A 46 6.86 -6.24 -3.45
CA THR A 46 7.47 -7.48 -3.88
C THR A 46 6.90 -8.01 -5.19
N HIS A 47 5.68 -7.61 -5.52
CA HIS A 47 5.02 -8.05 -6.74
C HIS A 47 4.41 -6.85 -7.44
N PRO A 48 5.25 -5.95 -7.93
CA PRO A 48 4.70 -4.78 -8.62
C PRO A 48 3.99 -5.24 -9.87
N ALA A 49 2.68 -5.10 -9.84
CA ALA A 49 1.89 -5.55 -10.96
C ALA A 49 2.11 -4.64 -12.15
N PRO A 50 2.39 -5.21 -13.31
CA PRO A 50 2.44 -4.38 -14.49
C PRO A 50 1.07 -3.80 -14.75
N ALA A 51 1.04 -2.66 -15.34
CA ALA A 51 -0.23 -2.00 -15.61
C ALA A 51 -1.16 -2.89 -16.41
N VAL A 52 -0.60 -3.67 -17.28
CA VAL A 52 -1.43 -4.53 -18.13
C VAL A 52 -2.12 -5.62 -17.34
N ALA A 53 -1.62 -5.92 -16.19
CA ALA A 53 -2.19 -7.02 -15.42
C ALA A 53 -3.63 -6.75 -15.05
N THR A 54 -4.03 -5.52 -15.08
CA THR A 54 -5.38 -5.19 -14.68
C THR A 54 -6.41 -5.39 -15.74
N ALA A 55 -5.95 -5.59 -16.92
CA ALA A 55 -6.88 -5.69 -18.04
C ALA A 55 -7.94 -6.75 -17.85
#